data_8146da36719b813152ab9cd2e02d4245
#
_entry.id   8146da36719b813152ab9cd2e02d4245
#
_cell.length_a   1.000
_cell.length_b   1.000
_cell.length_c   1.000
_cell.angle_alpha   90.00
_cell.angle_beta   90.00
_cell.angle_gamma   90.00
#
_symmetry.space_group_name_H-M   'P 1'
#
loop_
_entity.id
_entity.type
_entity.pdbx_description
1 polymer ?
#
loop_
_entity_poly.entity_id
_entity_poly.type
_entity_poly.pdbx_seq_one_letter_code
_entity_poly.pdbx_strand_id
1 'polypeptide(L)'
;MGKLKKFFIGILTFFAILIILSFWLIPLSIVNIPRIIPNKNLKIYLGSISNKMGNAAVASITTALKVLHRLEWDFQIPKDVNTETWYIAMSNHQSWADIFVLLAAGHKKIPLLKFFMKKELQWIPIIYLVHKTVDMPFLYRHSRAQINANPELKKVDYENAKKAAKRFSRNPSTAFSFAEGTRFTMQKHASQQSPYSNLLKPKVGALAIALSGMPQVNALLDFTVIYSSEKRSTWDFLCGDLNKVKVVARKYVLPENLKNRSFEEEDDYRKSFQKFVDSIWLDKQQTMKNLKF
;
A
#
# COMPACT_ATOMS: atom_id res chain seq x y z
N MET A 1 15.69 -27.23 -4.74
CA MET A 1 15.25 -27.58 -3.36
C MET A 1 14.09 -28.57 -3.46
N GLY A 2 14.12 -29.72 -2.70
CA GLY A 2 13.07 -30.74 -2.75
C GLY A 2 11.70 -30.20 -2.32
N LYS A 3 10.59 -30.73 -2.88
CA LYS A 3 9.20 -30.30 -2.56
C LYS A 3 8.90 -30.27 -1.06
N LEU A 4 9.36 -31.27 -0.32
CA LEU A 4 9.16 -31.40 1.12
C LEU A 4 9.84 -30.26 1.90
N LYS A 5 11.09 -29.95 1.55
CA LYS A 5 11.83 -28.83 2.19
C LYS A 5 11.14 -27.48 1.95
N LYS A 6 10.63 -27.23 0.73
CA LYS A 6 9.85 -26.02 0.42
C LYS A 6 8.59 -25.92 1.26
N PHE A 7 7.87 -27.02 1.41
CA PHE A 7 6.66 -27.09 2.22
C PHE A 7 6.95 -26.69 3.68
N PHE A 8 7.98 -27.25 4.29
CA PHE A 8 8.38 -26.91 5.67
C PHE A 8 8.81 -25.44 5.79
N ILE A 9 9.54 -24.88 4.81
CA ILE A 9 9.90 -23.46 4.78
C ILE A 9 8.63 -22.60 4.72
N GLY A 10 7.65 -22.98 3.91
CA GLY A 10 6.38 -22.25 3.80
C GLY A 10 5.63 -22.19 5.13
N ILE A 11 5.52 -23.32 5.83
CA ILE A 11 4.90 -23.40 7.16
C ILE A 11 5.69 -22.55 8.17
N LEU A 12 7.01 -22.69 8.20
CA LEU A 12 7.86 -21.95 9.12
C LEU A 12 7.75 -20.43 8.89
N THR A 13 7.73 -20.01 7.64
CA THR A 13 7.55 -18.60 7.27
C THR A 13 6.20 -18.06 7.70
N PHE A 14 5.14 -18.83 7.48
CA PHE A 14 3.78 -18.44 7.91
C PHE A 14 3.73 -18.21 9.43
N PHE A 15 4.22 -19.16 10.21
CA PHE A 15 4.23 -19.05 11.67
C PHE A 15 5.18 -17.95 12.16
N ALA A 16 6.34 -17.76 11.53
CA ALA A 16 7.26 -16.68 11.86
C ALA A 16 6.59 -15.31 11.68
N ILE A 17 5.91 -15.08 10.56
CA ILE A 17 5.16 -13.82 10.31
C ILE A 17 4.05 -13.65 11.36
N LEU A 18 3.28 -14.71 11.65
CA LEU A 18 2.20 -14.67 12.62
C LEU A 18 2.70 -14.33 14.03
N ILE A 19 3.79 -14.96 14.46
CA ILE A 19 4.42 -14.73 15.77
C ILE A 19 4.93 -13.28 15.86
N ILE A 20 5.63 -12.80 14.83
CA ILE A 20 6.15 -11.42 14.80
C ILE A 20 5.01 -10.41 14.86
N LEU A 21 3.95 -10.60 14.10
CA LEU A 21 2.78 -9.71 14.12
C LEU A 21 2.10 -9.73 15.50
N SER A 22 1.94 -10.92 16.10
CA SER A 22 1.35 -11.07 17.44
C SER A 22 2.21 -10.41 18.52
N PHE A 23 3.54 -10.58 18.44
CA PHE A 23 4.49 -9.95 19.35
C PHE A 23 4.40 -8.41 19.32
N TRP A 24 4.42 -7.83 18.11
CA TRP A 24 4.33 -6.37 17.97
C TRP A 24 2.93 -5.82 18.26
N LEU A 25 1.89 -6.63 18.13
CA LEU A 25 0.52 -6.21 18.43
C LEU A 25 0.32 -5.88 19.91
N ILE A 26 0.98 -6.60 20.84
CA ILE A 26 0.86 -6.37 22.29
C ILE A 26 1.30 -4.93 22.65
N PRO A 27 2.57 -4.52 22.41
CA PRO A 27 3.00 -3.17 22.79
C PRO A 27 2.29 -2.08 21.94
N LEU A 28 1.96 -2.34 20.68
CA LEU A 28 1.14 -1.43 19.88
C LEU A 28 -0.23 -1.19 20.52
N SER A 29 -0.88 -2.24 21.03
CA SER A 29 -2.18 -2.10 21.69
C SER A 29 -2.08 -1.30 22.98
N ILE A 30 -1.07 -1.57 23.81
CA ILE A 30 -0.80 -0.84 25.06
C ILE A 30 -0.60 0.65 24.78
N VAL A 31 0.26 1.00 23.83
CA VAL A 31 0.53 2.41 23.45
C VAL A 31 -0.74 3.09 22.92
N ASN A 32 -1.69 2.36 22.36
CA ASN A 32 -2.91 2.94 21.81
C ASN A 32 -4.06 3.07 22.83
N ILE A 33 -3.99 2.47 24.02
CA ILE A 33 -5.01 2.61 25.07
C ILE A 33 -5.27 4.08 25.42
N PRO A 34 -4.26 4.93 25.70
CA PRO A 34 -4.49 6.33 26.07
C PRO A 34 -5.04 7.20 24.93
N ARG A 35 -5.05 6.71 23.68
CA ARG A 35 -5.65 7.45 22.54
C ARG A 35 -7.18 7.56 22.63
N ILE A 36 -7.81 6.89 23.60
CA ILE A 36 -9.23 7.08 23.95
C ILE A 36 -9.45 8.50 24.46
N ILE A 37 -8.48 9.07 25.18
CA ILE A 37 -8.54 10.45 25.70
C ILE A 37 -8.69 11.42 24.51
N PRO A 38 -9.64 12.39 24.56
CA PRO A 38 -9.90 13.33 23.48
C PRO A 38 -8.87 14.48 23.41
N ASN A 39 -7.58 14.16 23.50
CA ASN A 39 -6.47 15.10 23.40
C ASN A 39 -5.77 14.93 22.04
N LYS A 40 -5.74 15.99 21.22
CA LYS A 40 -5.17 15.97 19.86
C LYS A 40 -3.65 15.73 19.90
N ASN A 41 -2.93 16.42 20.80
CA ASN A 41 -1.46 16.31 20.89
C ASN A 41 -1.04 14.92 21.34
N LEU A 42 -1.74 14.36 22.35
CA LEU A 42 -1.52 13.00 22.80
C LEU A 42 -1.72 11.98 21.65
N LYS A 43 -2.79 12.13 20.85
CA LYS A 43 -3.06 11.26 19.71
C LYS A 43 -1.97 11.35 18.65
N ILE A 44 -1.42 12.54 18.37
CA ILE A 44 -0.31 12.73 17.43
C ILE A 44 0.96 12.06 17.99
N TYR A 45 1.31 12.31 19.25
CA TYR A 45 2.48 11.73 19.89
C TYR A 45 2.45 10.22 19.91
N LEU A 46 1.36 9.61 20.37
CA LEU A 46 1.20 8.15 20.39
C LEU A 46 1.14 7.55 18.98
N GLY A 47 0.60 8.29 18.00
CA GLY A 47 0.63 7.90 16.59
C GLY A 47 2.04 7.85 16.03
N SER A 48 2.92 8.78 16.40
CA SER A 48 4.33 8.77 16.04
C SER A 48 5.04 7.52 16.60
N ILE A 49 4.80 7.20 17.88
CA ILE A 49 5.33 5.98 18.51
C ILE A 49 4.83 4.74 17.77
N SER A 50 3.51 4.67 17.47
CA SER A 50 2.93 3.55 16.74
C SER A 50 3.55 3.38 15.36
N ASN A 51 3.86 4.47 14.64
CA ASN A 51 4.55 4.40 13.35
C ASN A 51 5.98 3.86 13.48
N LYS A 52 6.73 4.26 14.53
CA LYS A 52 8.08 3.72 14.82
C LYS A 52 8.02 2.21 15.11
N MET A 53 7.04 1.78 15.92
CA MET A 53 6.83 0.37 16.22
C MET A 53 6.41 -0.43 14.97
N GLY A 54 5.55 0.15 14.13
CA GLY A 54 5.19 -0.43 12.83
C GLY A 54 6.40 -0.63 11.92
N ASN A 55 7.31 0.36 11.87
CA ASN A 55 8.58 0.22 11.15
C ASN A 55 9.48 -0.88 11.75
N ALA A 56 9.51 -1.03 13.08
CA ALA A 56 10.26 -2.10 13.74
C ALA A 56 9.66 -3.49 13.42
N ALA A 57 8.32 -3.60 13.37
CA ALA A 57 7.65 -4.82 12.93
C ALA A 57 8.01 -5.18 11.48
N VAL A 58 8.05 -4.19 10.57
CA VAL A 58 8.51 -4.38 9.18
C VAL A 58 9.95 -4.88 9.14
N ALA A 59 10.86 -4.31 9.95
CA ALA A 59 12.23 -4.76 10.06
C ALA A 59 12.32 -6.20 10.54
N SER A 60 11.56 -6.58 11.57
CA SER A 60 11.52 -7.94 12.12
C SER A 60 11.07 -8.96 11.07
N ILE A 61 9.97 -8.67 10.36
CA ILE A 61 9.47 -9.53 9.27
C ILE A 61 10.51 -9.65 8.16
N THR A 62 11.08 -8.52 7.72
CA THR A 62 12.08 -8.51 6.65
C THR A 62 13.32 -9.34 7.03
N THR A 63 13.75 -9.25 8.29
CA THR A 63 14.89 -10.04 8.81
C THR A 63 14.54 -11.53 8.81
N ALA A 64 13.37 -11.92 9.30
CA ALA A 64 12.91 -13.29 9.26
C ALA A 64 12.88 -13.86 7.83
N LEU A 65 12.32 -13.08 6.88
CA LEU A 65 12.30 -13.47 5.47
C LEU A 65 13.71 -13.61 4.89
N LYS A 66 14.66 -12.71 5.23
CA LYS A 66 16.06 -12.83 4.79
C LYS A 66 16.71 -14.11 5.29
N VAL A 67 16.48 -14.48 6.54
CA VAL A 67 17.03 -15.70 7.13
C VAL A 67 16.45 -16.96 6.47
N LEU A 68 15.14 -16.95 6.20
CA LEU A 68 14.43 -18.14 5.70
C LEU A 68 14.53 -18.33 4.19
N HIS A 69 14.64 -17.25 3.39
CA HIS A 69 14.39 -17.29 1.94
C HIS A 69 15.58 -16.94 1.05
N ARG A 70 16.77 -16.64 1.55
CA ARG A 70 17.93 -16.20 0.73
C ARG A 70 17.54 -15.08 -0.26
N LEU A 71 16.97 -14.00 0.27
CA LEU A 71 16.42 -12.91 -0.55
C LEU A 71 17.50 -12.17 -1.35
N GLU A 72 17.23 -11.98 -2.64
CA GLU A 72 17.98 -11.12 -3.56
C GLU A 72 17.05 -9.95 -3.96
N TRP A 73 16.89 -9.00 -3.04
CA TRP A 73 16.03 -7.83 -3.24
C TRP A 73 16.85 -6.62 -3.61
N ASP A 74 16.61 -6.07 -4.80
CA ASP A 74 17.20 -4.83 -5.31
C ASP A 74 16.18 -3.70 -5.19
N PHE A 75 16.48 -2.70 -4.34
CA PHE A 75 15.61 -1.57 -4.06
C PHE A 75 16.25 -0.25 -4.49
N GLN A 76 15.72 0.35 -5.56
CA GLN A 76 16.15 1.64 -6.09
C GLN A 76 15.14 2.70 -5.67
N ILE A 77 15.43 3.40 -4.58
CA ILE A 77 14.59 4.44 -3.98
C ILE A 77 15.26 5.80 -4.19
N PRO A 78 14.54 6.85 -4.61
CA PRO A 78 15.11 8.19 -4.80
C PRO A 78 15.79 8.70 -3.53
N LYS A 79 16.90 9.42 -3.70
CA LYS A 79 17.67 9.98 -2.58
C LYS A 79 17.00 11.20 -1.94
N ASP A 80 16.13 11.88 -2.66
CA ASP A 80 15.43 13.11 -2.28
C ASP A 80 14.07 12.84 -1.60
N VAL A 81 13.88 11.63 -1.03
CA VAL A 81 12.77 11.28 -0.15
C VAL A 81 13.24 11.18 1.30
N ASN A 82 12.34 11.38 2.25
CA ASN A 82 12.63 11.30 3.70
C ASN A 82 11.45 10.76 4.49
N THR A 83 11.66 10.52 5.79
CA THR A 83 10.67 9.94 6.70
C THR A 83 9.76 10.96 7.39
N GLU A 84 9.92 12.27 7.12
CA GLU A 84 9.23 13.36 7.82
C GLU A 84 8.21 14.06 6.93
N THR A 85 8.12 13.65 5.67
CA THR A 85 7.22 14.22 4.66
C THR A 85 6.01 13.31 4.44
N TRP A 86 4.90 13.86 3.97
CA TRP A 86 3.72 13.12 3.56
C TRP A 86 3.77 12.80 2.08
N TYR A 87 3.44 11.56 1.73
CA TYR A 87 3.37 11.11 0.33
C TYR A 87 2.04 10.40 0.05
N ILE A 88 1.58 10.49 -1.18
CA ILE A 88 0.74 9.45 -1.75
C ILE A 88 1.64 8.50 -2.55
N ALA A 89 1.32 7.23 -2.60
CA ALA A 89 2.11 6.26 -3.32
C ALA A 89 1.25 5.22 -4.03
N MET A 90 1.76 4.72 -5.14
CA MET A 90 1.12 3.66 -5.90
C MET A 90 2.12 2.62 -6.39
N SER A 91 1.59 1.45 -6.77
CA SER A 91 2.37 0.39 -7.42
C SER A 91 1.49 -0.42 -8.36
N ASN A 92 2.14 -1.15 -9.28
CA ASN A 92 1.55 -2.34 -9.90
C ASN A 92 1.34 -3.43 -8.85
N HIS A 93 0.49 -4.41 -9.14
CA HIS A 93 0.13 -5.46 -8.19
C HIS A 93 0.21 -6.85 -8.83
N GLN A 94 1.21 -7.63 -8.43
CA GLN A 94 1.48 -8.94 -9.03
C GLN A 94 1.29 -10.10 -8.06
N SER A 95 1.53 -9.88 -6.75
CA SER A 95 1.48 -10.92 -5.72
C SER A 95 1.04 -10.35 -4.38
N TRP A 96 0.60 -11.21 -3.47
CA TRP A 96 0.47 -10.87 -2.05
C TRP A 96 1.81 -10.47 -1.41
N ALA A 97 2.92 -10.98 -1.95
CA ALA A 97 4.27 -10.63 -1.53
C ALA A 97 4.57 -9.14 -1.69
N ASP A 98 3.89 -8.43 -2.62
CA ASP A 98 4.11 -7.00 -2.89
C ASP A 98 3.99 -6.16 -1.62
N ILE A 99 3.11 -6.53 -0.68
CA ILE A 99 2.94 -5.81 0.60
C ILE A 99 4.24 -5.84 1.40
N PHE A 100 4.84 -7.02 1.57
CA PHE A 100 6.09 -7.20 2.34
C PHE A 100 7.27 -6.56 1.63
N VAL A 101 7.35 -6.73 0.32
CA VAL A 101 8.41 -6.17 -0.53
C VAL A 101 8.39 -4.65 -0.48
N LEU A 102 7.22 -4.02 -0.65
CA LEU A 102 7.06 -2.56 -0.63
C LEU A 102 7.30 -1.96 0.75
N LEU A 103 6.82 -2.61 1.82
CA LEU A 103 7.13 -2.21 3.19
C LEU A 103 8.63 -2.25 3.46
N ALA A 104 9.32 -3.31 3.00
CA ALA A 104 10.78 -3.42 3.14
C ALA A 104 11.52 -2.38 2.30
N ALA A 105 11.08 -2.12 1.06
CA ALA A 105 11.69 -1.11 0.18
C ALA A 105 11.57 0.31 0.74
N GLY A 106 10.42 0.65 1.35
CA GLY A 106 10.17 1.95 1.96
C GLY A 106 10.79 2.11 3.36
N HIS A 107 11.23 1.00 4.00
CA HIS A 107 11.71 1.02 5.38
C HIS A 107 12.87 2.00 5.57
N LYS A 108 12.77 2.92 6.55
CA LYS A 108 13.74 3.98 6.86
C LYS A 108 14.06 4.96 5.71
N LYS A 109 13.36 4.86 4.57
CA LYS A 109 13.52 5.79 3.44
C LYS A 109 12.37 6.78 3.34
N ILE A 110 11.16 6.31 3.58
CA ILE A 110 9.91 7.08 3.56
C ILE A 110 9.11 6.78 4.82
N PRO A 111 8.08 7.59 5.15
CA PRO A 111 7.15 7.27 6.24
C PRO A 111 6.48 5.92 6.00
N LEU A 112 6.04 5.28 7.08
CA LEU A 112 5.37 3.98 7.02
C LEU A 112 4.27 3.99 5.95
N LEU A 113 4.32 3.01 5.04
CA LEU A 113 3.28 2.77 4.04
C LEU A 113 1.98 2.39 4.75
N LYS A 114 0.92 3.14 4.47
CA LYS A 114 -0.41 2.93 5.04
C LYS A 114 -1.41 2.63 3.93
N PHE A 115 -2.03 1.47 4.04
CA PHE A 115 -2.97 0.97 3.04
C PHE A 115 -4.40 1.30 3.43
N PHE A 116 -5.23 1.57 2.42
CA PHE A 116 -6.67 1.47 2.58
C PHE A 116 -7.08 -0.01 2.55
N MET A 117 -7.69 -0.46 3.63
CA MET A 117 -8.11 -1.85 3.77
C MET A 117 -9.59 -2.03 3.41
N LYS A 118 -9.91 -3.18 2.81
CA LYS A 118 -11.31 -3.54 2.60
C LYS A 118 -12.01 -3.82 3.93
N LYS A 119 -13.28 -3.40 4.05
CA LYS A 119 -14.12 -3.59 5.24
C LYS A 119 -14.14 -5.05 5.72
N GLU A 120 -14.20 -5.99 4.79
CA GLU A 120 -14.33 -7.42 5.10
C GLU A 120 -13.14 -7.95 5.92
N LEU A 121 -11.96 -7.35 5.76
CA LEU A 121 -10.76 -7.74 6.50
C LEU A 121 -10.79 -7.34 7.98
N GLN A 122 -11.73 -6.49 8.40
CA GLN A 122 -11.93 -6.14 9.82
C GLN A 122 -12.35 -7.33 10.69
N TRP A 123 -12.91 -8.38 10.07
CA TRP A 123 -13.32 -9.60 10.79
C TRP A 123 -12.15 -10.50 11.16
N ILE A 124 -10.95 -10.26 10.64
CA ILE A 124 -9.73 -10.95 11.04
C ILE A 124 -9.09 -10.16 12.20
N PRO A 125 -9.16 -10.64 13.47
CA PRO A 125 -8.83 -9.82 14.65
C PRO A 125 -7.43 -9.23 14.61
N ILE A 126 -6.42 -9.99 14.21
CA ILE A 126 -5.04 -9.53 14.15
C ILE A 126 -4.86 -8.41 13.09
N ILE A 127 -5.51 -8.54 11.93
CA ILE A 127 -5.48 -7.52 10.88
C ILE A 127 -6.18 -6.25 11.36
N TYR A 128 -7.36 -6.38 11.96
CA TYR A 128 -8.10 -5.26 12.51
C TYR A 128 -7.28 -4.46 13.53
N LEU A 129 -6.71 -5.15 14.52
CA LEU A 129 -5.95 -4.51 15.58
C LEU A 129 -4.69 -3.82 15.06
N VAL A 130 -3.89 -4.50 14.22
CA VAL A 130 -2.69 -3.90 13.62
C VAL A 130 -3.06 -2.64 12.84
N HIS A 131 -4.08 -2.68 11.99
CA HIS A 131 -4.46 -1.53 11.16
C HIS A 131 -5.00 -0.37 12.00
N LYS A 132 -5.80 -0.67 13.04
CA LYS A 132 -6.31 0.33 13.96
C LYS A 132 -5.20 1.04 14.73
N THR A 133 -4.17 0.31 15.17
CA THR A 133 -3.07 0.86 15.98
C THR A 133 -2.14 1.78 15.19
N VAL A 134 -1.96 1.54 13.89
CA VAL A 134 -1.11 2.39 13.01
C VAL A 134 -1.92 3.37 12.15
N ASP A 135 -3.18 3.62 12.50
CA ASP A 135 -4.07 4.56 11.78
C ASP A 135 -4.33 4.20 10.31
N MET A 136 -4.36 2.91 9.95
CA MET A 136 -4.76 2.48 8.61
C MET A 136 -6.29 2.34 8.55
N PRO A 137 -7.01 3.11 7.71
CA PRO A 137 -8.46 3.09 7.67
C PRO A 137 -9.01 1.90 6.89
N PHE A 138 -10.14 1.37 7.36
CA PHE A 138 -11.00 0.49 6.57
C PHE A 138 -11.91 1.33 5.69
N LEU A 139 -11.97 1.03 4.40
CA LEU A 139 -12.90 1.65 3.46
C LEU A 139 -14.20 0.85 3.41
N TYR A 140 -15.27 1.55 3.68
CA TYR A 140 -16.63 1.09 3.49
C TYR A 140 -17.07 1.54 2.10
N ARG A 141 -17.49 0.63 1.25
CA ARG A 141 -18.00 0.92 -0.09
C ARG A 141 -19.26 0.10 -0.33
N HIS A 142 -20.28 0.77 -0.81
CA HIS A 142 -21.49 0.08 -1.27
C HIS A 142 -21.20 -0.71 -2.55
N SER A 143 -21.95 -1.78 -2.76
CA SER A 143 -21.86 -2.57 -3.99
C SER A 143 -22.40 -1.76 -5.19
N ARG A 144 -21.99 -2.15 -6.40
CA ARG A 144 -22.53 -1.51 -7.63
C ARG A 144 -24.05 -1.58 -7.68
N ALA A 145 -24.65 -2.69 -7.26
CA ALA A 145 -26.09 -2.84 -7.23
C ALA A 145 -26.76 -1.83 -6.27
N GLN A 146 -26.19 -1.62 -5.08
CA GLN A 146 -26.67 -0.62 -4.13
C GLN A 146 -26.52 0.81 -4.66
N ILE A 147 -25.37 1.15 -5.28
CA ILE A 147 -25.15 2.48 -5.86
C ILE A 147 -26.10 2.72 -7.05
N ASN A 148 -26.37 1.71 -7.88
CA ASN A 148 -27.31 1.83 -8.98
C ASN A 148 -28.75 2.04 -8.48
N ALA A 149 -29.14 1.41 -7.36
CA ALA A 149 -30.44 1.60 -6.73
C ALA A 149 -30.56 2.96 -6.01
N ASN A 150 -29.47 3.47 -5.46
CA ASN A 150 -29.40 4.76 -4.78
C ASN A 150 -28.06 5.46 -5.05
N PRO A 151 -27.98 6.36 -6.05
CA PRO A 151 -26.74 7.06 -6.43
C PRO A 151 -26.12 7.92 -5.32
N GLU A 152 -26.91 8.40 -4.35
CA GLU A 152 -26.43 9.20 -3.21
C GLU A 152 -25.41 8.42 -2.33
N LEU A 153 -25.51 7.08 -2.32
CA LEU A 153 -24.56 6.24 -1.57
C LEU A 153 -23.10 6.42 -2.03
N LYS A 154 -22.91 6.80 -3.29
CA LYS A 154 -21.57 7.10 -3.80
C LYS A 154 -20.94 8.30 -3.09
N LYS A 155 -21.73 9.36 -2.85
CA LYS A 155 -21.29 10.55 -2.10
C LYS A 155 -21.00 10.21 -0.64
N VAL A 156 -21.83 9.37 -0.02
CA VAL A 156 -21.61 8.88 1.35
C VAL A 156 -20.30 8.09 1.45
N ASP A 157 -20.03 7.19 0.51
CA ASP A 157 -18.79 6.42 0.45
C ASP A 157 -17.57 7.33 0.33
N TYR A 158 -17.65 8.34 -0.53
CA TYR A 158 -16.57 9.31 -0.72
C TYR A 158 -16.29 10.11 0.56
N GLU A 159 -17.31 10.69 1.19
CA GLU A 159 -17.15 11.45 2.42
C GLU A 159 -16.59 10.61 3.58
N ASN A 160 -17.03 9.35 3.69
CA ASN A 160 -16.47 8.41 4.67
C ASN A 160 -15.00 8.12 4.41
N ALA A 161 -14.63 7.91 3.15
CA ALA A 161 -13.26 7.65 2.74
C ALA A 161 -12.36 8.89 2.93
N LYS A 162 -12.86 10.11 2.64
CA LYS A 162 -12.19 11.38 2.91
C LYS A 162 -11.93 11.61 4.40
N LYS A 163 -12.95 11.37 5.25
CA LYS A 163 -12.80 11.40 6.71
C LYS A 163 -11.75 10.40 7.20
N ALA A 164 -11.74 9.20 6.62
CA ALA A 164 -10.75 8.17 6.93
C ALA A 164 -9.34 8.59 6.52
N ALA A 165 -9.18 9.20 5.34
CA ALA A 165 -7.90 9.71 4.83
C ALA A 165 -7.29 10.81 5.69
N LYS A 166 -8.11 11.66 6.35
CA LYS A 166 -7.64 12.67 7.31
C LYS A 166 -6.79 12.09 8.46
N ARG A 167 -6.92 10.80 8.76
CA ARG A 167 -6.07 10.14 9.77
C ARG A 167 -4.61 10.09 9.33
N PHE A 168 -4.34 9.98 8.03
CA PHE A 168 -2.98 9.97 7.48
C PHE A 168 -2.26 11.31 7.64
N SER A 169 -3.00 12.43 7.73
CA SER A 169 -2.41 13.76 7.88
C SER A 169 -1.88 14.05 9.29
N ARG A 170 -2.20 13.22 10.30
CA ARG A 170 -1.82 13.45 11.71
C ARG A 170 -0.31 13.31 11.95
N ASN A 171 0.32 12.38 11.27
CA ASN A 171 1.75 12.09 11.34
C ASN A 171 2.27 11.85 9.94
N PRO A 172 3.57 12.09 9.66
CA PRO A 172 4.18 11.72 8.40
C PRO A 172 3.80 10.31 8.00
N SER A 173 3.23 10.17 6.82
CA SER A 173 2.62 8.92 6.35
C SER A 173 2.72 8.83 4.84
N THR A 174 2.86 7.63 4.31
CA THR A 174 2.75 7.35 2.88
C THR A 174 1.43 6.62 2.63
N ALA A 175 0.40 7.34 2.16
CA ALA A 175 -0.89 6.74 1.82
C ALA A 175 -0.76 5.97 0.50
N PHE A 176 -0.90 4.64 0.57
CA PHE A 176 -0.58 3.73 -0.52
C PHE A 176 -1.80 3.07 -1.13
N SER A 177 -1.78 2.92 -2.46
CA SER A 177 -2.78 2.15 -3.20
C SER A 177 -2.13 1.34 -4.32
N PHE A 178 -2.53 0.08 -4.47
CA PHE A 178 -2.29 -0.64 -5.71
C PHE A 178 -3.20 -0.06 -6.79
N ALA A 179 -2.63 0.71 -7.73
CA ALA A 179 -3.42 1.45 -8.72
C ALA A 179 -4.25 0.53 -9.63
N GLU A 180 -3.82 -0.70 -9.86
CA GLU A 180 -4.60 -1.71 -10.62
C GLU A 180 -5.89 -2.15 -9.89
N GLY A 181 -5.97 -1.93 -8.58
CA GLY A 181 -7.12 -2.32 -7.73
C GLY A 181 -7.31 -3.83 -7.58
N THR A 182 -6.52 -4.65 -8.23
CA THR A 182 -6.48 -6.11 -8.15
C THR A 182 -5.14 -6.64 -8.66
N ARG A 183 -4.77 -7.86 -8.31
CA ARG A 183 -3.56 -8.51 -8.83
C ARG A 183 -3.69 -8.76 -10.34
N PHE A 184 -2.60 -8.49 -11.05
CA PHE A 184 -2.48 -8.73 -12.48
C PHE A 184 -2.73 -10.20 -12.83
N THR A 185 -3.51 -10.45 -13.88
CA THR A 185 -3.61 -11.73 -14.60
C THR A 185 -3.86 -11.42 -16.07
N MET A 186 -3.42 -12.31 -16.97
CA MET A 186 -3.66 -12.17 -18.41
C MET A 186 -5.16 -12.09 -18.73
N GLN A 187 -6.00 -12.85 -18.02
CA GLN A 187 -7.45 -12.80 -18.18
C GLN A 187 -8.03 -11.42 -17.87
N LYS A 188 -7.59 -10.79 -16.77
CA LYS A 188 -8.04 -9.44 -16.41
C LYS A 188 -7.49 -8.38 -17.34
N HIS A 189 -6.26 -8.55 -17.82
CA HIS A 189 -5.66 -7.68 -18.82
C HIS A 189 -6.49 -7.66 -20.09
N ALA A 190 -6.82 -8.84 -20.63
CA ALA A 190 -7.66 -8.98 -21.81
C ALA A 190 -9.08 -8.41 -21.57
N SER A 191 -9.72 -8.74 -20.44
CA SER A 191 -11.08 -8.26 -20.13
C SER A 191 -11.17 -6.73 -19.97
N GLN A 192 -10.07 -6.09 -19.54
CA GLN A 192 -10.00 -4.63 -19.43
C GLN A 192 -9.55 -3.96 -20.74
N GLN A 193 -9.11 -4.73 -21.74
CA GLN A 193 -8.48 -4.20 -22.94
C GLN A 193 -7.40 -3.17 -22.56
N SER A 194 -6.48 -3.57 -21.66
CA SER A 194 -5.46 -2.65 -21.17
C SER A 194 -4.50 -2.26 -22.29
N PRO A 195 -4.22 -0.97 -22.51
CA PRO A 195 -3.24 -0.53 -23.50
C PRO A 195 -1.79 -0.73 -23.04
N TYR A 196 -1.58 -1.10 -21.78
CA TYR A 196 -0.27 -1.24 -21.18
C TYR A 196 0.19 -2.70 -21.20
N SER A 197 1.41 -2.96 -21.66
CA SER A 197 1.97 -4.31 -21.61
C SER A 197 2.19 -4.75 -20.16
N ASN A 198 1.66 -5.90 -19.76
CA ASN A 198 1.83 -6.48 -18.42
C ASN A 198 1.34 -5.62 -17.22
N LEU A 199 0.46 -4.66 -17.49
CA LEU A 199 -0.18 -3.81 -16.48
C LEU A 199 -1.68 -3.72 -16.74
N LEU A 200 -2.49 -3.63 -15.69
CA LEU A 200 -3.91 -3.29 -15.81
C LEU A 200 -4.07 -1.76 -15.89
N LYS A 201 -5.25 -1.29 -16.31
CA LYS A 201 -5.58 0.14 -16.30
C LYS A 201 -5.55 0.69 -14.87
N PRO A 202 -4.87 1.82 -14.61
CA PRO A 202 -4.79 2.39 -13.26
C PRO A 202 -6.11 3.01 -12.83
N LYS A 203 -6.45 2.84 -11.56
CA LYS A 203 -7.63 3.40 -10.89
C LYS A 203 -7.18 4.46 -9.90
N VAL A 204 -7.54 5.69 -10.15
CA VAL A 204 -7.06 6.85 -9.37
C VAL A 204 -7.88 7.17 -8.12
N GLY A 205 -9.07 6.59 -7.95
CA GLY A 205 -10.01 6.97 -6.89
C GLY A 205 -9.44 6.91 -5.47
N ALA A 206 -8.67 5.86 -5.12
CA ALA A 206 -8.08 5.73 -3.78
C ALA A 206 -6.98 6.77 -3.54
N LEU A 207 -6.16 7.07 -4.56
CA LEU A 207 -5.11 8.10 -4.49
C LEU A 207 -5.71 9.50 -4.35
N ALA A 208 -6.76 9.79 -5.11
CA ALA A 208 -7.46 11.07 -5.05
C ALA A 208 -8.13 11.29 -3.68
N ILE A 209 -8.75 10.27 -3.13
CA ILE A 209 -9.31 10.30 -1.76
C ILE A 209 -8.19 10.54 -0.72
N ALA A 210 -7.06 9.85 -0.85
CA ALA A 210 -5.92 10.08 0.03
C ALA A 210 -5.46 11.54 -0.05
N LEU A 211 -5.27 12.06 -1.27
CA LEU A 211 -4.82 13.41 -1.51
C LEU A 211 -5.79 14.45 -0.92
N SER A 212 -7.11 14.27 -1.07
CA SER A 212 -8.12 15.17 -0.50
C SER A 212 -8.12 15.21 1.04
N GLY A 213 -7.60 14.17 1.69
CA GLY A 213 -7.46 14.10 3.16
C GLY A 213 -6.09 14.54 3.68
N MET A 214 -5.12 14.80 2.80
CA MET A 214 -3.72 15.05 3.15
C MET A 214 -3.17 16.30 2.43
N PRO A 215 -3.55 17.51 2.85
CA PRO A 215 -3.14 18.75 2.17
C PRO A 215 -1.61 19.00 2.18
N GLN A 216 -0.85 18.30 3.04
CA GLN A 216 0.61 18.41 3.12
C GLN A 216 1.34 17.66 2.00
N VAL A 217 0.63 16.84 1.21
CA VAL A 217 1.25 16.02 0.16
C VAL A 217 1.62 16.88 -1.04
N ASN A 218 2.90 16.83 -1.42
CA ASN A 218 3.45 17.53 -2.57
C ASN A 218 4.01 16.58 -3.65
N ALA A 219 4.09 15.29 -3.36
CA ALA A 219 4.64 14.32 -4.30
C ALA A 219 3.91 12.98 -4.26
N LEU A 220 3.90 12.33 -5.41
CA LEU A 220 3.49 10.95 -5.60
C LEU A 220 4.72 10.08 -5.79
N LEU A 221 4.78 8.96 -5.06
CA LEU A 221 5.80 7.93 -5.25
C LEU A 221 5.20 6.78 -6.05
N ASP A 222 5.82 6.47 -7.17
CA ASP A 222 5.44 5.34 -8.01
C ASP A 222 6.44 4.19 -7.85
N PHE A 223 5.98 3.05 -7.34
CA PHE A 223 6.78 1.85 -7.17
C PHE A 223 6.50 0.86 -8.29
N THR A 224 7.54 0.46 -9.01
CA THR A 224 7.50 -0.63 -10.00
C THR A 224 8.09 -1.88 -9.36
N VAL A 225 7.27 -2.91 -9.16
CA VAL A 225 7.69 -4.20 -8.59
C VAL A 225 7.79 -5.24 -9.71
N ILE A 226 8.92 -5.92 -9.79
CA ILE A 226 9.18 -6.98 -10.77
C ILE A 226 9.76 -8.19 -10.04
N TYR A 227 9.26 -9.37 -10.38
CA TYR A 227 9.75 -10.66 -9.91
C TYR A 227 10.44 -11.43 -11.03
N SER A 228 11.52 -12.13 -10.72
CA SER A 228 12.16 -13.05 -11.67
C SER A 228 11.33 -14.31 -11.91
N SER A 229 10.49 -14.71 -10.95
CA SER A 229 9.64 -15.89 -11.01
C SER A 229 8.29 -15.59 -11.66
N GLU A 230 7.77 -16.53 -12.43
CA GLU A 230 6.37 -16.51 -12.91
C GLU A 230 5.38 -17.01 -11.85
N LYS A 231 5.86 -17.82 -10.90
CA LYS A 231 5.07 -18.28 -9.76
C LYS A 231 4.89 -17.13 -8.77
N ARG A 232 3.65 -16.71 -8.53
CA ARG A 232 3.35 -15.51 -7.74
C ARG A 232 2.22 -15.71 -6.73
N SER A 233 1.92 -16.96 -6.38
CA SER A 233 0.94 -17.25 -5.34
C SER A 233 1.46 -16.86 -3.95
N THR A 234 0.57 -16.74 -2.99
CA THR A 234 0.93 -16.54 -1.58
C THR A 234 1.79 -17.69 -1.06
N TRP A 235 1.48 -18.91 -1.48
CA TRP A 235 2.24 -20.07 -1.07
C TRP A 235 3.65 -20.12 -1.66
N ASP A 236 3.81 -19.74 -2.95
CA ASP A 236 5.13 -19.61 -3.57
C ASP A 236 6.01 -18.61 -2.81
N PHE A 237 5.42 -17.47 -2.37
CA PHE A 237 6.13 -16.52 -1.52
C PHE A 237 6.55 -17.13 -0.19
N LEU A 238 5.63 -17.78 0.53
CA LEU A 238 5.93 -18.42 1.82
C LEU A 238 7.00 -19.50 1.68
N CYS A 239 7.04 -20.22 0.57
CA CYS A 239 8.03 -21.25 0.27
C CYS A 239 9.40 -20.69 -0.21
N GLY A 240 9.52 -19.35 -0.39
CA GLY A 240 10.76 -18.70 -0.83
C GLY A 240 11.00 -18.76 -2.34
N ASP A 241 9.98 -19.05 -3.17
CA ASP A 241 10.10 -19.06 -4.63
C ASP A 241 10.11 -17.65 -5.25
N LEU A 242 9.70 -16.62 -4.48
CA LEU A 242 9.77 -15.21 -4.86
C LEU A 242 10.95 -14.49 -4.18
N ASN A 243 12.12 -15.08 -4.21
CA ASN A 243 13.29 -14.56 -3.52
C ASN A 243 14.03 -13.45 -4.29
N LYS A 244 13.85 -13.36 -5.63
CA LYS A 244 14.48 -12.34 -6.48
C LYS A 244 13.46 -11.29 -6.90
N VAL A 245 13.64 -10.06 -6.41
CA VAL A 245 12.71 -8.95 -6.64
C VAL A 245 13.49 -7.67 -6.91
N LYS A 246 13.06 -6.92 -7.93
CA LYS A 246 13.50 -5.54 -8.16
C LYS A 246 12.35 -4.59 -7.87
N VAL A 247 12.63 -3.53 -7.11
CA VAL A 247 11.72 -2.42 -6.88
C VAL A 247 12.39 -1.13 -7.29
N VAL A 248 11.79 -0.43 -8.24
CA VAL A 248 12.22 0.91 -8.63
C VAL A 248 11.13 1.89 -8.20
N ALA A 249 11.48 2.84 -7.34
CA ALA A 249 10.59 3.94 -7.00
C ALA A 249 10.97 5.19 -7.78
N ARG A 250 9.98 5.96 -8.21
CA ARG A 250 10.14 7.29 -8.81
C ARG A 250 9.28 8.28 -8.05
N LYS A 251 9.81 9.50 -7.89
CA LYS A 251 9.11 10.60 -7.25
C LYS A 251 8.61 11.57 -8.32
N TYR A 252 7.31 11.86 -8.28
CA TYR A 252 6.67 12.83 -9.16
C TYR A 252 6.10 13.96 -8.31
N VAL A 253 6.48 15.20 -8.62
CA VAL A 253 5.90 16.38 -7.97
C VAL A 253 4.46 16.52 -8.44
N LEU A 254 3.55 16.75 -7.49
CA LEU A 254 2.14 16.97 -7.83
C LEU A 254 1.95 18.36 -8.46
N PRO A 255 1.35 18.45 -9.64
CA PRO A 255 0.93 19.72 -10.22
C PRO A 255 0.02 20.52 -9.28
N GLU A 256 0.15 21.85 -9.25
CA GLU A 256 -0.64 22.71 -8.34
C GLU A 256 -2.14 22.57 -8.56
N ASN A 257 -2.57 22.39 -9.80
CA ASN A 257 -3.98 22.19 -10.15
C ASN A 257 -4.56 20.85 -9.65
N LEU A 258 -3.73 19.94 -9.11
CA LEU A 258 -4.16 18.68 -8.51
C LEU A 258 -4.17 18.72 -6.98
N LYS A 259 -3.72 19.81 -6.37
CA LYS A 259 -3.69 19.95 -4.90
C LYS A 259 -4.97 20.62 -4.40
N ASN A 260 -5.38 20.26 -3.18
CA ASN A 260 -6.48 20.90 -2.44
C ASN A 260 -7.83 20.99 -3.18
N ARG A 261 -8.11 20.04 -4.07
CA ARG A 261 -9.37 19.97 -4.83
C ARG A 261 -10.17 18.69 -4.50
N SER A 262 -11.45 18.71 -4.83
CA SER A 262 -12.37 17.60 -4.58
C SER A 262 -12.54 16.73 -5.84
N PHE A 263 -12.23 15.45 -5.72
CA PHE A 263 -12.34 14.47 -6.82
C PHE A 263 -13.79 14.22 -7.27
N GLU A 264 -14.78 14.43 -6.39
CA GLU A 264 -16.19 14.15 -6.71
C GLU A 264 -16.93 15.34 -7.34
N GLU A 265 -16.48 16.56 -7.06
CA GLU A 265 -17.21 17.76 -7.43
C GLU A 265 -16.82 18.29 -8.81
N GLU A 266 -15.68 17.83 -9.38
CA GLU A 266 -15.11 18.40 -10.59
C GLU A 266 -14.68 17.32 -11.60
N ASP A 267 -15.45 17.15 -12.67
CA ASP A 267 -15.09 16.21 -13.75
C ASP A 267 -13.74 16.54 -14.41
N ASP A 268 -13.39 17.82 -14.53
CA ASP A 268 -12.10 18.25 -15.08
C ASP A 268 -10.93 17.88 -14.18
N TYR A 269 -11.12 17.94 -12.86
CA TYR A 269 -10.12 17.47 -11.92
C TYR A 269 -9.90 15.96 -12.05
N ARG A 270 -10.98 15.17 -12.17
CA ARG A 270 -10.88 13.72 -12.39
C ARG A 270 -10.10 13.39 -13.65
N LYS A 271 -10.42 14.05 -14.74
CA LYS A 271 -9.72 13.88 -16.04
C LYS A 271 -8.25 14.26 -15.94
N SER A 272 -7.94 15.39 -15.28
CA SER A 272 -6.56 15.86 -15.10
C SER A 272 -5.75 14.92 -14.22
N PHE A 273 -6.33 14.42 -13.10
CA PHE A 273 -5.67 13.48 -12.22
C PHE A 273 -5.46 12.12 -12.90
N GLN A 274 -6.45 11.65 -13.68
CA GLN A 274 -6.30 10.42 -14.47
C GLN A 274 -5.17 10.57 -15.50
N LYS A 275 -5.13 11.69 -16.26
CA LYS A 275 -4.05 11.96 -17.23
C LYS A 275 -2.67 11.96 -16.57
N PHE A 276 -2.55 12.58 -15.40
CA PHE A 276 -1.30 12.58 -14.63
C PHE A 276 -0.86 11.17 -14.24
N VAL A 277 -1.78 10.35 -13.75
CA VAL A 277 -1.47 8.95 -13.39
C VAL A 277 -1.20 8.10 -14.64
N ASP A 278 -1.91 8.32 -15.73
CA ASP A 278 -1.68 7.60 -17.01
C ASP A 278 -0.28 7.88 -17.57
N SER A 279 0.21 9.13 -17.47
CA SER A 279 1.59 9.47 -17.88
C SER A 279 2.63 8.70 -17.06
N ILE A 280 2.44 8.63 -15.74
CA ILE A 280 3.30 7.85 -14.85
C ILE A 280 3.22 6.35 -15.18
N TRP A 281 2.04 5.87 -15.58
CA TRP A 281 1.83 4.47 -15.93
C TRP A 281 2.55 4.08 -17.22
N LEU A 282 2.67 5.01 -18.17
CA LEU A 282 3.52 4.85 -19.38
C LEU A 282 5.01 4.77 -19.02
N ASP A 283 5.48 5.65 -18.12
CA ASP A 283 6.86 5.60 -17.60
C ASP A 283 7.16 4.28 -16.89
N LYS A 284 6.19 3.78 -16.11
CA LYS A 284 6.27 2.48 -15.45
C LYS A 284 6.39 1.34 -16.47
N GLN A 285 5.57 1.35 -17.52
CA GLN A 285 5.66 0.34 -18.59
C GLN A 285 7.05 0.32 -19.23
N GLN A 286 7.61 1.51 -19.52
CA GLN A 286 8.95 1.61 -20.06
C GLN A 286 10.00 1.10 -19.07
N THR A 287 9.85 1.43 -17.79
CA THR A 287 10.71 0.91 -16.72
C THR A 287 10.68 -0.61 -16.67
N MET A 288 9.49 -1.22 -16.73
CA MET A 288 9.35 -2.68 -16.72
C MET A 288 9.98 -3.36 -17.94
N LYS A 289 9.94 -2.73 -19.12
CA LYS A 289 10.60 -3.25 -20.34
C LYS A 289 12.12 -3.24 -20.21
N ASN A 290 12.66 -2.22 -19.54
CA ASN A 290 14.11 -2.02 -19.40
C ASN A 290 14.72 -2.85 -18.25
N LEU A 291 13.91 -3.23 -17.25
CA LEU A 291 14.33 -4.03 -16.12
C LEU A 291 14.32 -5.52 -16.50
N LYS A 292 15.50 -6.06 -16.77
CA LYS A 292 15.72 -7.52 -16.92
C LYS A 292 16.37 -8.07 -15.64
N PHE A 293 16.06 -9.34 -15.33
CA PHE A 293 16.78 -10.11 -14.30
C PHE A 293 18.00 -10.81 -14.92
#